data_15dc883164757e1b84f09326413056cd
#
_entry.id   15dc883164757e1b84f09326413056cd
#
_cell.length_a   1.000
_cell.length_b   1.000
_cell.length_c   1.000
_cell.angle_alpha   90.00
_cell.angle_beta   90.00
_cell.angle_gamma   90.00
#
_symmetry.space_group_name_H-M   'P 1'
#
loop_
_entity.id
_entity.type
_entity.pdbx_description
1 polymer ?
#
loop_
_entity_poly.entity_id
_entity_poly.type
_entity_poly.pdbx_seq_one_letter_code
_entity_poly.pdbx_strand_id
1 'polypeptide(L)'
;MNNYHRGHFAEFLARVYLTLRGYHFVCRNFVTGRGTTAGEVDLIMRRGRTLVFVEIKQRQTLELAAYAIADKQKQRIMRGAQSFLQKYPQYAGFDVRFDAVLIKLPFAVRHIQNAWTM
;
A
#
# COMPACT_ATOMS: atom_id res chain seq x y z
N MET A 1 -8.79 -12.70 -17.75
CA MET A 1 -8.07 -12.67 -16.47
C MET A 1 -9.06 -12.34 -15.36
N ASN A 2 -9.08 -13.13 -14.29
CA ASN A 2 -9.98 -12.86 -13.18
C ASN A 2 -9.40 -11.77 -12.25
N ASN A 3 -10.18 -11.30 -11.28
CA ASN A 3 -9.77 -10.22 -10.38
C ASN A 3 -8.53 -10.59 -9.53
N TYR A 4 -8.39 -11.86 -9.19
CA TYR A 4 -7.23 -12.34 -8.44
C TYR A 4 -5.94 -12.10 -9.22
N HIS A 5 -5.89 -12.52 -10.48
CA HIS A 5 -4.69 -12.33 -11.32
C HIS A 5 -4.39 -10.87 -11.57
N ARG A 6 -5.42 -10.04 -11.77
CA ARG A 6 -5.23 -8.60 -11.96
C ARG A 6 -4.63 -7.96 -10.70
N GLY A 7 -5.13 -8.35 -9.52
CA GLY A 7 -4.61 -7.84 -8.26
C GLY A 7 -3.14 -8.21 -8.05
N HIS A 8 -2.79 -9.45 -8.37
CA HIS A 8 -1.40 -9.91 -8.27
C HIS A 8 -0.48 -9.17 -9.23
N PHE A 9 -0.93 -8.93 -10.45
CA PHE A 9 -0.13 -8.21 -11.43
C PHE A 9 0.06 -6.75 -11.02
N ALA A 10 -0.99 -6.10 -10.52
CA ALA A 10 -0.90 -4.72 -10.04
C ALA A 10 0.07 -4.61 -8.86
N GLU A 11 0.00 -5.56 -7.91
CA GLU A 11 0.94 -5.60 -6.78
C GLU A 11 2.36 -5.79 -7.26
N PHE A 12 2.58 -6.68 -8.22
CA PHE A 12 3.89 -6.92 -8.80
C PHE A 12 4.44 -5.66 -9.45
N LEU A 13 3.64 -4.97 -10.26
CA LEU A 13 4.05 -3.72 -10.90
C LEU A 13 4.41 -2.64 -9.89
N ALA A 14 3.58 -2.48 -8.85
CA ALA A 14 3.84 -1.51 -7.81
C ALA A 14 5.17 -1.80 -7.10
N ARG A 15 5.38 -3.05 -6.78
CA ARG A 15 6.58 -3.50 -6.08
C ARG A 15 7.84 -3.28 -6.92
N VAL A 16 7.79 -3.63 -8.22
CA VAL A 16 8.91 -3.41 -9.13
C VAL A 16 9.18 -1.91 -9.27
N TYR A 17 8.13 -1.12 -9.47
CA TYR A 17 8.25 0.33 -9.62
C TYR A 17 8.94 0.95 -8.40
N LEU A 18 8.50 0.59 -7.20
CA LEU A 18 9.07 1.12 -5.96
C LEU A 18 10.50 0.62 -5.75
N THR A 19 10.77 -0.64 -6.07
CA THR A 19 12.12 -1.19 -5.96
C THR A 19 13.11 -0.42 -6.84
N LEU A 20 12.70 -0.08 -8.05
CA LEU A 20 13.53 0.71 -8.95
C LEU A 20 13.76 2.14 -8.43
N ARG A 21 12.94 2.61 -7.51
CA ARG A 21 13.08 3.93 -6.88
C ARG A 21 13.80 3.88 -5.53
N GLY A 22 14.40 2.75 -5.20
CA GLY A 22 15.21 2.61 -4.00
C GLY A 22 14.48 2.10 -2.78
N TYR A 23 13.24 1.65 -2.92
CA TYR A 23 12.50 1.04 -1.81
C TYR A 23 12.83 -0.44 -1.69
N HIS A 24 12.81 -0.93 -0.45
CA HIS A 24 13.04 -2.34 -0.15
C HIS A 24 11.75 -2.98 0.31
N PHE A 25 11.51 -4.19 -0.13
CA PHE A 25 10.31 -4.96 0.22
C PHE A 25 10.35 -5.35 1.71
N VAL A 26 9.21 -5.20 2.37
CA VAL A 26 9.04 -5.63 3.75
C VAL A 26 7.97 -6.71 3.86
N CYS A 27 6.77 -6.43 3.37
CA CYS A 27 5.65 -7.36 3.51
C CYS A 27 4.60 -7.07 2.44
N ARG A 28 3.82 -8.07 2.07
CA ARG A 28 2.66 -7.89 1.19
C ARG A 28 1.43 -8.49 1.84
N ASN A 29 0.27 -7.90 1.55
CA ASN A 29 -1.04 -8.41 1.98
C ASN A 29 -1.07 -8.67 3.48
N PHE A 30 -0.65 -7.66 4.25
CA PHE A 30 -0.70 -7.76 5.71
C PHE A 30 -2.13 -7.53 6.18
N VAL A 31 -2.71 -8.55 6.83
CA VAL A 31 -4.10 -8.51 7.29
C VAL A 31 -4.15 -8.83 8.77
N THR A 32 -4.97 -8.09 9.51
CA THR A 32 -5.15 -8.29 10.95
C THR A 32 -6.62 -8.08 11.31
N GLY A 33 -7.09 -8.83 12.30
CA GLY A 33 -8.46 -8.71 12.78
C GLY A 33 -9.49 -9.30 11.84
N ARG A 34 -10.75 -8.99 12.11
CA ARG A 34 -11.91 -9.50 11.34
C ARG A 34 -13.01 -8.46 11.31
N GLY A 35 -13.84 -8.52 10.26
CA GLY A 35 -15.02 -7.69 10.14
C GLY A 35 -14.70 -6.20 10.08
N THR A 36 -15.49 -5.39 10.77
CA THR A 36 -15.38 -3.94 10.71
C THR A 36 -14.12 -3.39 11.39
N THR A 37 -13.46 -4.20 12.22
CA THR A 37 -12.23 -3.80 12.91
C THR A 37 -10.98 -4.33 12.21
N ALA A 38 -11.13 -5.01 11.09
CA ALA A 38 -10.00 -5.56 10.34
C ALA A 38 -9.09 -4.46 9.82
N GLY A 39 -7.78 -4.73 9.86
CA GLY A 39 -6.78 -3.91 9.21
C GLY A 39 -6.23 -4.64 8.00
N GLU A 40 -5.87 -3.91 6.97
CA GLU A 40 -5.31 -4.48 5.74
C GLU A 40 -4.40 -3.49 5.06
N VAL A 41 -3.22 -3.96 4.64
CA VAL A 41 -2.25 -3.17 3.88
C VAL A 41 -1.80 -4.00 2.69
N ASP A 42 -1.93 -3.46 1.48
CA ASP A 42 -1.56 -4.18 0.26
C ASP A 42 -0.06 -4.47 0.19
N LEU A 43 0.75 -3.49 0.55
CA LEU A 43 2.20 -3.58 0.41
C LEU A 43 2.88 -2.70 1.46
N ILE A 44 3.94 -3.23 2.06
CA ILE A 44 4.76 -2.48 2.99
C ILE A 44 6.18 -2.48 2.44
N MET A 45 6.73 -1.29 2.25
CA MET A 45 8.10 -1.09 1.76
C MET A 45 8.84 -0.16 2.71
N ARG A 46 10.15 -0.11 2.60
CA ARG A 46 10.95 0.88 3.33
C ARG A 46 12.02 1.51 2.43
N ARG A 47 12.35 2.74 2.71
CA ARG A 47 13.50 3.42 2.12
C ARG A 47 14.22 4.17 3.23
N GLY A 48 15.49 3.78 3.51
CA GLY A 48 16.20 4.29 4.67
C GLY A 48 15.45 3.92 5.95
N ARG A 49 15.11 4.92 6.75
CA ARG A 49 14.36 4.73 7.98
C ARG A 49 12.90 5.23 7.85
N THR A 50 12.37 5.19 6.65
CA THR A 50 10.97 5.48 6.39
C THR A 50 10.25 4.19 6.03
N LEU A 51 9.25 3.83 6.80
CA LEU A 51 8.38 2.69 6.53
C LEU A 51 7.13 3.19 5.83
N VAL A 52 6.82 2.59 4.69
CA VAL A 52 5.76 3.08 3.81
C VAL A 52 4.68 2.01 3.70
N PHE A 53 3.47 2.38 4.08
CA PHE A 53 2.28 1.53 3.93
C PHE A 53 1.56 1.97 2.67
N VAL A 54 1.46 1.06 1.71
CA VAL A 54 1.06 1.38 0.34
C VAL A 54 -0.29 0.76 0.03
N GLU A 55 -1.20 1.59 -0.45
CA GLU A 55 -2.47 1.13 -1.05
C GLU A 55 -2.32 1.13 -2.56
N ILE A 56 -2.68 0.01 -3.18
CA ILE A 56 -2.58 -0.16 -4.63
C ILE A 56 -3.99 -0.12 -5.21
N LYS A 57 -4.20 0.77 -6.17
CA LYS A 57 -5.48 0.87 -6.88
C LYS A 57 -5.26 0.76 -8.38
N GLN A 58 -6.01 -0.13 -9.00
CA GLN A 58 -6.04 -0.32 -10.43
C GLN A 58 -7.39 0.14 -10.97
N ARG A 59 -7.37 1.03 -11.95
CA ARG A 59 -8.59 1.56 -12.57
C ARG A 59 -8.35 1.75 -14.06
N GLN A 60 -9.42 2.03 -14.79
CA GLN A 60 -9.35 2.26 -16.24
C GLN A 60 -8.57 3.52 -16.58
N THR A 61 -8.61 4.52 -15.73
CA THR A 61 -7.81 5.74 -15.89
C THR A 61 -7.11 6.06 -14.58
N LEU A 62 -5.97 6.77 -14.66
CA LEU A 62 -5.25 7.20 -13.46
C LEU A 62 -6.07 8.21 -12.64
N GLU A 63 -6.90 9.01 -13.30
CA GLU A 63 -7.78 9.96 -12.61
C GLU A 63 -8.82 9.24 -11.76
N LEU A 64 -9.44 8.19 -12.31
CA LEU A 64 -10.38 7.38 -11.54
C LEU A 64 -9.69 6.65 -10.39
N ALA A 65 -8.44 6.22 -10.61
CA ALA A 65 -7.66 5.58 -9.55
C ALA A 65 -7.40 6.55 -8.39
N ALA A 66 -7.15 7.83 -8.70
CA ALA A 66 -6.85 8.84 -7.67
C ALA A 66 -8.01 9.02 -6.68
N TYR A 67 -9.24 8.80 -7.10
CA TYR A 67 -10.43 8.94 -6.25
C TYR A 67 -10.89 7.62 -5.64
N ALA A 68 -10.13 6.53 -5.82
CA ALA A 68 -10.58 5.21 -5.43
C ALA A 68 -10.38 4.87 -3.95
N ILE A 69 -9.58 5.65 -3.23
CA ILE A 69 -9.27 5.33 -1.83
C ILE A 69 -10.29 6.02 -0.91
N ALA A 70 -11.29 5.26 -0.48
CA ALA A 70 -12.33 5.75 0.41
C ALA A 70 -11.82 5.88 1.85
N ASP A 71 -12.50 6.71 2.65
CA ASP A 71 -12.13 6.91 4.06
C ASP A 71 -12.12 5.62 4.86
N LYS A 72 -13.09 4.74 4.64
CA LYS A 72 -13.12 3.42 5.29
C LYS A 72 -11.86 2.62 5.00
N GLN A 73 -11.38 2.68 3.77
CA GLN A 73 -10.19 1.97 3.34
C GLN A 73 -8.94 2.56 3.99
N LYS A 74 -8.85 3.88 4.05
CA LYS A 74 -7.75 4.56 4.76
C LYS A 74 -7.69 4.12 6.22
N GLN A 75 -8.84 4.03 6.89
CA GLN A 75 -8.92 3.56 8.27
C GLN A 75 -8.47 2.12 8.41
N ARG A 76 -8.84 1.25 7.47
CA ARG A 76 -8.38 -0.15 7.48
C ARG A 76 -6.87 -0.24 7.33
N ILE A 77 -6.29 0.58 6.47
CA ILE A 77 -4.85 0.62 6.28
C ILE A 77 -4.17 1.13 7.56
N MET A 78 -4.71 2.15 8.19
CA MET A 78 -4.14 2.67 9.44
C MET A 78 -4.21 1.66 10.57
N ARG A 79 -5.30 0.88 10.68
CA ARG A 79 -5.38 -0.21 11.65
C ARG A 79 -4.35 -1.29 11.36
N GLY A 80 -4.16 -1.64 10.09
CA GLY A 80 -3.14 -2.58 9.67
C GLY A 80 -1.74 -2.10 10.02
N ALA A 81 -1.47 -0.82 9.79
CA ALA A 81 -0.19 -0.21 10.11
C ALA A 81 0.10 -0.25 11.62
N GLN A 82 -0.88 0.10 12.43
CA GLN A 82 -0.74 0.06 13.89
C GLN A 82 -0.44 -1.36 14.37
N SER A 83 -1.17 -2.35 13.85
CA SER A 83 -0.94 -3.75 14.21
C SER A 83 0.44 -4.22 13.76
N PHE A 84 0.87 -3.82 12.57
CA PHE A 84 2.19 -4.17 12.06
C PHE A 84 3.30 -3.62 12.97
N LEU A 85 3.19 -2.36 13.36
CA LEU A 85 4.19 -1.73 14.21
C LEU A 85 4.24 -2.36 15.61
N GLN A 86 3.10 -2.80 16.14
CA GLN A 86 3.05 -3.51 17.41
C GLN A 86 3.70 -4.88 17.31
N LYS A 87 3.49 -5.57 16.18
CA LYS A 87 4.00 -6.91 15.95
C LYS A 87 5.51 -6.92 15.67
N TYR A 88 6.02 -5.85 15.06
CA TYR A 88 7.41 -5.76 14.63
C TYR A 88 8.10 -4.53 15.24
N PRO A 89 8.50 -4.62 16.52
CA PRO A 89 9.07 -3.48 17.25
C PRO A 89 10.39 -2.95 16.68
N GLN A 90 11.05 -3.70 15.82
CA GLN A 90 12.26 -3.23 15.14
C GLN A 90 12.03 -1.98 14.29
N TYR A 91 10.79 -1.69 13.95
CA TYR A 91 10.45 -0.49 13.17
C TYR A 91 9.98 0.68 14.03
N ALA A 92 10.07 0.58 15.36
CA ALA A 92 9.54 1.61 16.27
C ALA A 92 10.17 2.99 16.05
N GLY A 93 11.45 3.03 15.62
CA GLY A 93 12.16 4.29 15.39
C GLY A 93 12.04 4.82 13.96
N PHE A 94 11.27 4.16 13.11
CA PHE A 94 11.12 4.57 11.71
C PHE A 94 10.06 5.66 11.58
N ASP A 95 10.26 6.54 10.62
CA ASP A 95 9.19 7.41 10.16
C ASP A 95 8.15 6.56 9.43
N VAL A 96 6.89 6.95 9.52
CA VAL A 96 5.77 6.22 8.90
C VAL A 96 5.12 7.11 7.86
N ARG A 97 4.86 6.54 6.68
CA ARG A 97 4.25 7.26 5.59
C ARG A 97 3.21 6.36 4.92
N PHE A 98 2.11 6.98 4.48
CA PHE A 98 1.05 6.29 3.73
C PHE A 98 1.09 6.77 2.29
N ASP A 99 1.32 5.85 1.37
CA ASP A 99 1.44 6.15 -0.05
C ASP A 99 0.34 5.43 -0.83
N ALA A 100 -0.01 6.00 -1.97
CA ALA A 100 -0.87 5.35 -2.94
C ALA A 100 -0.07 5.06 -4.20
N VAL A 101 -0.28 3.87 -4.77
CA VAL A 101 0.25 3.53 -6.10
C VAL A 101 -0.95 3.25 -7.00
N LEU A 102 -1.11 4.11 -7.98
CA LEU A 102 -2.24 4.08 -8.91
C LEU A 102 -1.79 3.43 -10.21
N ILE A 103 -2.53 2.45 -10.67
CA ILE A 103 -2.14 1.65 -11.83
C ILE A 103 -3.26 1.64 -12.85
N LYS A 104 -2.88 1.96 -14.09
CA LYS A 104 -3.67 1.71 -15.29
C LYS A 104 -2.90 0.69 -16.10
N LEU A 105 -3.48 -0.49 -16.29
CA LEU A 105 -2.81 -1.51 -17.08
C LEU A 105 -2.72 -1.08 -18.54
N PRO A 106 -1.68 -1.50 -19.28
CA PRO A 106 -0.68 -2.48 -18.83
C PRO A 106 0.48 -1.92 -18.02
N PHE A 107 0.86 -0.63 -18.16
CA PHE A 107 2.11 -0.16 -17.58
C PHE A 107 2.08 1.25 -17.01
N ALA A 108 0.93 1.92 -16.96
CA ALA A 108 0.88 3.27 -16.41
C ALA A 108 0.82 3.18 -14.87
N VAL A 109 1.79 3.80 -14.21
CA VAL A 109 1.93 3.78 -12.75
C VAL A 109 2.13 5.20 -12.24
N ARG A 110 1.39 5.59 -11.21
CA ARG A 110 1.60 6.85 -10.51
C ARG A 110 1.77 6.57 -9.02
N HIS A 111 2.85 7.06 -8.46
CA HIS A 111 3.16 6.94 -7.05
C HIS A 111 2.89 8.27 -6.37
N ILE A 112 1.98 8.28 -5.40
CA ILE A 112 1.65 9.46 -4.61
C ILE A 112 2.20 9.25 -3.22
N GLN A 113 3.26 9.98 -2.90
CA GLN A 113 3.88 9.93 -1.59
C GLN A 113 3.06 10.72 -0.59
N ASN A 114 2.99 10.20 0.63
CA ASN A 114 2.28 10.86 1.74
C ASN A 114 0.85 11.23 1.34
N ALA A 115 0.14 10.26 0.79
CA ALA A 115 -1.19 10.47 0.21
C ALA A 115 -2.24 10.83 1.28
N TRP A 116 -2.03 10.38 2.52
CA TRP A 116 -2.83 10.79 3.67
C TRP A 116 -2.02 10.60 4.95
N THR A 117 -2.51 11.17 6.06
CA THR A 117 -1.89 11.04 7.37
C THR A 117 -2.88 10.43 8.36
N MET A 118 -2.32 9.85 9.41
CA MET A 118 -3.15 9.35 10.52
C MET A 118 -3.79 10.47 11.29
#